data_027272a630b4783752ce1a38cd20883b
#
_entry.id   027272a630b4783752ce1a38cd20883b
#
_cell.length_a   1.000
_cell.length_b   1.000
_cell.length_c   1.000
_cell.angle_alpha   90.00
_cell.angle_beta   90.00
_cell.angle_gamma   90.00
#
_symmetry.space_group_name_H-M   'P 1'
#
loop_
_entity.id
_entity.type
_entity.pdbx_description
1 polymer ?
#
loop_
_entity_poly.entity_id
_entity_poly.type
_entity_poly.pdbx_seq_one_letter_code
_entity_poly.pdbx_strand_id
1 'polypeptide(L)'
;MEHGINLQDNQVFADDCVRIEAMKGIVCQAPTAELRPVEQTDEKDLMPYPLLDQIRIWSQVHYLSPKEVYVELLRSEFGQSFSPAELYAACCRYYRLYCRNQWKRERLAPAFHIERDSADPKSFRRFPVLSSCLELEMEELEAYAKEIGAII
;
A
#
# COMPACT_ATOMS: atom_id res chain seq x y z
N MET A 1 13.37 14.41 14.71
CA MET A 1 12.63 15.43 13.94
C MET A 1 11.55 14.68 13.18
N GLU A 2 10.34 14.69 13.73
CA GLU A 2 9.17 14.07 13.15
C GLU A 2 8.71 14.93 11.99
N HIS A 3 8.94 14.48 10.76
CA HIS A 3 8.21 15.00 9.62
C HIS A 3 6.94 14.15 9.45
N GLY A 4 5.96 14.42 10.31
CA GLY A 4 4.60 14.01 10.03
C GLY A 4 4.15 14.66 8.73
N ILE A 5 3.75 13.86 7.76
CA ILE A 5 3.06 14.36 6.56
C ILE A 5 1.80 15.03 7.06
N ASN A 6 1.76 16.35 6.99
CA ASN A 6 0.61 17.12 7.40
C ASN A 6 -0.47 16.92 6.34
N LEU A 7 -1.54 16.23 6.69
CA LEU A 7 -2.73 16.05 5.81
C LEU A 7 -3.29 17.40 5.31
N GLN A 8 -2.96 18.50 5.97
CA GLN A 8 -3.33 19.85 5.54
C GLN A 8 -2.59 20.29 4.26
N ASP A 9 -1.37 19.77 4.01
CA ASP A 9 -0.63 20.12 2.79
C ASP A 9 -1.26 19.46 1.55
N ASN A 10 -1.81 18.27 1.67
CA ASN A 10 -2.58 17.64 0.59
C ASN A 10 -3.90 18.40 0.31
N GLN A 11 -4.50 19.00 1.32
CA GLN A 11 -5.70 19.83 1.15
C GLN A 11 -5.40 21.12 0.35
N VAL A 12 -4.24 21.73 0.58
CA VAL A 12 -3.83 22.95 -0.16
C VAL A 12 -3.63 22.63 -1.65
N PHE A 13 -3.02 21.51 -1.98
CA PHE A 13 -2.90 21.09 -3.39
C PHE A 13 -4.24 20.76 -4.02
N ALA A 14 -5.15 20.12 -3.29
CA ALA A 14 -6.50 19.84 -3.76
C ALA A 14 -7.28 21.13 -4.02
N ASP A 15 -7.20 22.11 -3.12
CA ASP A 15 -7.89 23.40 -3.26
C ASP A 15 -7.35 24.21 -4.45
N ASP A 16 -6.04 24.21 -4.69
CA ASP A 16 -5.45 24.89 -5.84
C ASP A 16 -5.78 24.18 -7.17
N CYS A 17 -5.83 22.87 -7.20
CA CYS A 17 -6.27 22.12 -8.37
C CYS A 17 -7.76 22.33 -8.68
N VAL A 18 -8.61 22.49 -7.67
CA VAL A 18 -10.04 22.78 -7.82
C VAL A 18 -10.30 24.17 -8.42
N ARG A 19 -9.39 25.12 -8.24
CA ARG A 19 -9.49 26.46 -8.86
C ARG A 19 -9.32 26.43 -10.38
N ILE A 20 -8.69 25.40 -10.93
CA ILE A 20 -8.57 25.23 -12.38
C ILE A 20 -9.74 24.34 -12.84
N GLU A 21 -10.78 24.96 -13.40
CA GLU A 21 -12.02 24.28 -13.83
C GLU A 21 -11.73 23.03 -14.70
N ALA A 22 -10.74 23.12 -15.58
CA ALA A 22 -10.32 22.00 -16.45
C ALA A 22 -9.75 20.79 -15.70
N MET A 23 -9.27 20.96 -14.46
CA MET A 23 -8.69 19.88 -13.66
C MET A 23 -9.70 19.20 -12.75
N LYS A 24 -10.88 19.77 -12.53
CA LYS A 24 -11.92 19.15 -11.69
C LYS A 24 -12.27 17.74 -12.11
N GLY A 25 -12.44 17.53 -13.41
CA GLY A 25 -12.74 16.20 -13.96
C GLY A 25 -11.64 15.18 -13.70
N ILE A 26 -10.37 15.61 -13.71
CA ILE A 26 -9.21 14.74 -13.49
C ILE A 26 -9.11 14.38 -12.00
N VAL A 27 -9.26 15.35 -11.11
CA VAL A 27 -9.16 15.15 -9.65
C VAL A 27 -10.30 14.28 -9.12
N CYS A 28 -11.49 14.42 -9.69
CA CYS A 28 -12.67 13.65 -9.27
C CYS A 28 -12.77 12.27 -9.94
N GLN A 29 -11.89 11.97 -10.90
CA GLN A 29 -11.93 10.68 -11.59
C GLN A 29 -11.33 9.59 -10.71
N ALA A 30 -12.13 8.54 -10.41
CA ALA A 30 -11.62 7.37 -9.70
C ALA A 30 -10.57 6.65 -10.57
N PRO A 31 -9.39 6.30 -10.01
CA PRO A 31 -8.41 5.49 -10.72
C PRO A 31 -9.01 4.13 -11.10
N THR A 32 -8.90 3.79 -12.36
CA THR A 32 -9.36 2.50 -12.89
C THR A 32 -8.52 2.07 -14.07
N ALA A 33 -8.31 0.77 -14.20
CA ALA A 33 -7.59 0.20 -15.34
C ALA A 33 -8.49 -0.06 -16.54
N GLU A 34 -9.83 -0.05 -16.39
CA GLU A 34 -10.85 -0.29 -17.44
C GLU A 34 -10.56 -1.53 -18.32
N LEU A 35 -9.99 -2.58 -17.74
CA LEU A 35 -9.60 -3.78 -18.48
C LEU A 35 -10.70 -4.84 -18.59
N ARG A 36 -11.83 -4.62 -17.92
CA ARG A 36 -12.97 -5.55 -17.88
C ARG A 36 -14.25 -4.87 -18.35
N PRO A 37 -15.21 -5.62 -18.89
CA PRO A 37 -16.49 -5.06 -19.34
C PRO A 37 -17.44 -4.62 -18.22
N VAL A 38 -17.03 -4.76 -16.95
CA VAL A 38 -17.76 -4.35 -15.76
C VAL A 38 -17.03 -3.20 -15.07
N GLU A 39 -17.75 -2.42 -14.28
CA GLU A 39 -17.16 -1.35 -13.50
C GLU A 39 -16.04 -1.90 -12.60
N GLN A 40 -14.84 -1.41 -12.83
CA GLN A 40 -13.63 -1.81 -12.14
C GLN A 40 -13.05 -0.60 -11.43
N THR A 41 -12.75 -0.75 -10.15
CA THR A 41 -11.97 0.24 -9.39
C THR A 41 -10.78 -0.45 -8.75
N ASP A 42 -9.66 0.25 -8.66
CA ASP A 42 -8.45 -0.29 -8.06
C ASP A 42 -8.67 -0.69 -6.60
N GLU A 43 -9.47 0.06 -5.85
CA GLU A 43 -9.78 -0.27 -4.46
C GLU A 43 -10.57 -1.57 -4.30
N LYS A 44 -11.49 -1.89 -5.24
CA LYS A 44 -12.19 -3.18 -5.24
C LYS A 44 -11.26 -4.34 -5.56
N ASP A 45 -10.31 -4.10 -6.46
CA ASP A 45 -9.36 -5.14 -6.89
C ASP A 45 -8.16 -5.28 -5.92
N LEU A 46 -7.82 -4.26 -5.17
CA LEU A 46 -6.71 -4.26 -4.21
C LEU A 46 -7.22 -4.25 -2.77
N MET A 47 -7.37 -3.09 -2.22
CA MET A 47 -7.88 -2.76 -0.89
C MET A 47 -8.09 -1.25 -0.79
N PRO A 48 -8.76 -0.71 0.23
CA PRO A 48 -8.86 0.74 0.45
C PRO A 48 -7.49 1.40 0.44
N TYR A 49 -7.34 2.50 -0.31
CA TYR A 49 -6.07 3.20 -0.44
C TYR A 49 -5.43 3.61 0.90
N PRO A 50 -6.17 4.10 1.90
CA PRO A 50 -5.56 4.42 3.19
C PRO A 50 -4.91 3.21 3.87
N LEU A 51 -5.51 2.02 3.75
CA LEU A 51 -4.93 0.79 4.28
C LEU A 51 -3.69 0.36 3.49
N LEU A 52 -3.73 0.47 2.18
CA LEU A 52 -2.60 0.20 1.30
C LEU A 52 -1.40 1.10 1.65
N ASP A 53 -1.64 2.39 1.86
CA ASP A 53 -0.60 3.36 2.19
C ASP A 53 0.02 3.09 3.56
N GLN A 54 -0.78 2.73 4.57
CA GLN A 54 -0.24 2.36 5.88
C GLN A 54 0.66 1.12 5.79
N ILE A 55 0.22 0.06 5.10
CA ILE A 55 1.03 -1.14 4.90
C ILE A 55 2.33 -0.79 4.14
N ARG A 56 2.24 0.05 3.09
CA ARG A 56 3.39 0.50 2.31
C ARG A 56 4.39 1.26 3.16
N ILE A 57 3.94 2.22 3.95
CA ILE A 57 4.80 3.03 4.81
C ILE A 57 5.56 2.13 5.80
N TRP A 58 4.85 1.30 6.54
CA TRP A 58 5.50 0.43 7.52
C TRP A 58 6.44 -0.61 6.89
N SER A 59 6.01 -1.20 5.77
CA SER A 59 6.81 -2.20 5.06
C SER A 59 8.03 -1.61 4.37
N GLN A 60 7.88 -0.47 3.67
CA GLN A 60 8.92 0.02 2.77
C GLN A 60 9.75 1.15 3.36
N VAL A 61 9.16 2.02 4.18
CA VAL A 61 9.87 3.14 4.80
C VAL A 61 10.47 2.72 6.14
N HIS A 62 9.69 1.99 6.96
CA HIS A 62 10.14 1.53 8.27
C HIS A 62 10.77 0.13 8.25
N TYR A 63 10.73 -0.55 7.11
CA TYR A 63 11.34 -1.89 6.93
C TYR A 63 10.80 -2.98 7.87
N LEU A 64 9.55 -2.84 8.32
CA LEU A 64 8.91 -3.84 9.16
C LEU A 64 8.60 -5.11 8.37
N SER A 65 8.73 -6.25 9.03
CA SER A 65 8.31 -7.55 8.50
C SER A 65 6.79 -7.64 8.36
N PRO A 66 6.25 -8.58 7.58
CA PRO A 66 4.80 -8.77 7.45
C PRO A 66 4.06 -8.90 8.78
N LYS A 67 4.62 -9.65 9.72
CA LYS A 67 4.08 -9.79 11.08
C LYS A 67 4.08 -8.48 11.84
N GLU A 68 5.18 -7.74 11.82
CA GLU A 68 5.29 -6.45 12.51
C GLU A 68 4.32 -5.43 11.93
N VAL A 69 4.19 -5.35 10.61
CA VAL A 69 3.19 -4.50 9.95
C VAL A 69 1.78 -4.85 10.42
N TYR A 70 1.45 -6.14 10.50
CA TYR A 70 0.14 -6.57 10.99
C TYR A 70 -0.10 -6.18 12.45
N VAL A 71 0.92 -6.32 13.31
CA VAL A 71 0.84 -5.92 14.72
C VAL A 71 0.62 -4.40 14.85
N GLU A 72 1.33 -3.59 14.06
CA GLU A 72 1.15 -2.13 14.08
C GLU A 72 -0.23 -1.73 13.56
N LEU A 73 -0.78 -2.43 12.55
CA LEU A 73 -2.16 -2.23 12.10
C LEU A 73 -3.16 -2.50 13.23
N LEU A 74 -3.02 -3.63 13.94
CA LEU A 74 -3.91 -3.98 15.06
C LEU A 74 -3.88 -2.95 16.20
N ARG A 75 -2.74 -2.28 16.41
CA ARG A 75 -2.56 -1.26 17.45
C ARG A 75 -3.02 0.13 17.04
N SER A 76 -3.04 0.41 15.76
CA SER A 76 -3.37 1.74 15.25
C SER A 76 -4.85 2.06 15.38
N GLU A 77 -5.17 3.33 15.62
CA GLU A 77 -6.57 3.80 15.61
C GLU A 77 -7.24 3.52 14.26
N PHE A 78 -6.50 3.69 13.18
CA PHE A 78 -6.96 3.39 11.83
C PHE A 78 -7.35 1.91 11.67
N GLY A 79 -6.51 1.00 12.19
CA GLY A 79 -6.75 -0.44 12.11
C GLY A 79 -7.98 -0.91 12.86
N GLN A 80 -8.43 -0.17 13.90
CA GLN A 80 -9.64 -0.49 14.65
C GLN A 80 -10.93 -0.42 13.81
N SER A 81 -10.87 0.19 12.62
CA SER A 81 -11.98 0.21 11.67
C SER A 81 -12.15 -1.11 10.91
N PHE A 82 -11.24 -2.05 11.08
CA PHE A 82 -11.21 -3.34 10.40
C PHE A 82 -11.14 -4.48 11.42
N SER A 83 -11.70 -5.63 11.07
CA SER A 83 -11.49 -6.84 11.86
C SER A 83 -10.05 -7.35 11.73
N PRO A 84 -9.51 -8.07 12.73
CA PRO A 84 -8.20 -8.69 12.64
C PRO A 84 -8.03 -9.60 11.41
N ALA A 85 -9.08 -10.31 11.00
CA ALA A 85 -9.07 -11.15 9.81
C ALA A 85 -8.94 -10.34 8.50
N GLU A 86 -9.61 -9.19 8.41
CA GLU A 86 -9.50 -8.30 7.24
C GLU A 86 -8.09 -7.70 7.13
N LEU A 87 -7.52 -7.26 8.25
CA LEU A 87 -6.13 -6.75 8.28
C LEU A 87 -5.13 -7.83 7.88
N TYR A 88 -5.30 -9.06 8.36
CA TYR A 88 -4.49 -10.20 7.97
C TYR A 88 -4.58 -10.45 6.45
N ALA A 89 -5.81 -10.50 5.91
CA ALA A 89 -6.03 -10.71 4.49
C ALA A 89 -5.41 -9.59 3.63
N ALA A 90 -5.49 -8.34 4.09
CA ALA A 90 -4.87 -7.19 3.42
C ALA A 90 -3.34 -7.31 3.40
N CYS A 91 -2.71 -7.65 4.52
CA CYS A 91 -1.27 -7.90 4.59
C CYS A 91 -0.86 -9.02 3.64
N CYS A 92 -1.53 -10.17 3.68
CA CYS A 92 -1.26 -11.28 2.77
C CYS A 92 -1.37 -10.88 1.31
N ARG A 93 -2.42 -10.13 0.97
CA ARG A 93 -2.64 -9.64 -0.39
C ARG A 93 -1.54 -8.69 -0.83
N TYR A 94 -1.17 -7.71 0.00
CA TYR A 94 -0.12 -6.75 -0.27
C TYR A 94 1.22 -7.45 -0.58
N TYR A 95 1.69 -8.30 0.32
CA TYR A 95 3.00 -8.95 0.16
C TYR A 95 3.04 -9.91 -1.03
N ARG A 96 1.98 -10.68 -1.26
CA ARG A 96 1.87 -11.55 -2.46
C ARG A 96 1.94 -10.73 -3.75
N LEU A 97 1.21 -9.63 -3.84
CA LEU A 97 1.23 -8.77 -5.01
C LEU A 97 2.56 -8.03 -5.15
N TYR A 98 3.15 -7.59 -4.04
CA TYR A 98 4.45 -6.93 -4.03
C TYR A 98 5.54 -7.84 -4.61
N CYS A 99 5.65 -9.08 -4.14
CA CYS A 99 6.60 -10.06 -4.63
C CYS A 99 6.30 -10.46 -6.08
N ARG A 100 5.05 -10.84 -6.38
CA ARG A 100 4.63 -11.29 -7.72
C ARG A 100 4.86 -10.24 -8.80
N ASN A 101 4.67 -8.97 -8.49
CA ASN A 101 4.75 -7.87 -9.46
C ASN A 101 6.11 -7.18 -9.47
N GLN A 102 7.12 -7.73 -8.83
CA GLN A 102 8.45 -7.13 -8.80
C GLN A 102 9.06 -6.93 -10.19
N TRP A 103 8.87 -7.88 -11.08
CA TRP A 103 9.32 -7.78 -12.47
C TRP A 103 8.72 -6.59 -13.21
N LYS A 104 7.50 -6.15 -12.83
CA LYS A 104 6.87 -4.95 -13.40
C LYS A 104 7.61 -3.69 -12.94
N ARG A 105 7.93 -3.61 -11.65
CA ARG A 105 8.67 -2.46 -11.08
C ARG A 105 10.06 -2.32 -11.67
N GLU A 106 10.76 -3.43 -11.90
CA GLU A 106 12.09 -3.42 -12.53
C GLU A 106 12.07 -2.91 -13.99
N ARG A 107 10.93 -2.99 -14.66
CA ARG A 107 10.75 -2.55 -16.05
C ARG A 107 10.18 -1.14 -16.19
N LEU A 108 9.85 -0.47 -15.10
CA LEU A 108 9.36 0.90 -15.15
C LEU A 108 10.39 1.81 -15.82
N ALA A 109 9.91 2.68 -16.70
CA ALA A 109 10.71 3.76 -17.23
C ALA A 109 11.14 4.71 -16.10
N PRO A 110 12.30 5.38 -16.22
CA PRO A 110 12.65 6.45 -15.30
C PRO A 110 11.52 7.48 -15.24
N ALA A 111 11.10 7.82 -14.03
CA ALA A 111 10.01 8.76 -13.79
C ALA A 111 10.41 9.78 -12.73
N PHE A 112 9.71 10.90 -12.70
CA PHE A 112 9.84 11.86 -11.61
C PHE A 112 9.13 11.33 -10.37
N HIS A 113 9.72 11.58 -9.21
CA HIS A 113 9.16 11.20 -7.92
C HIS A 113 8.86 12.46 -7.12
N ILE A 114 7.66 12.55 -6.58
CA ILE A 114 7.26 13.62 -5.67
C ILE A 114 7.82 13.31 -4.28
N GLU A 115 7.72 12.05 -3.87
CA GLU A 115 8.21 11.57 -2.58
C GLU A 115 9.55 10.85 -2.73
N ARG A 116 10.35 10.89 -1.67
CA ARG A 116 11.66 10.24 -1.63
C ARG A 116 11.55 8.71 -1.58
N ASP A 117 10.50 8.21 -0.94
CA ASP A 117 10.24 6.79 -0.69
C ASP A 117 9.31 6.21 -1.76
N SER A 118 9.84 6.05 -2.94
CA SER A 118 9.14 5.45 -4.07
C SER A 118 9.23 3.92 -4.06
N ALA A 119 8.22 3.24 -4.63
CA ALA A 119 8.28 1.81 -4.92
C ALA A 119 9.18 1.46 -6.13
N ASP A 120 9.80 2.47 -6.78
CA ASP A 120 10.74 2.28 -7.87
C ASP A 120 12.08 1.74 -7.32
N PRO A 121 12.48 0.51 -7.66
CA PRO A 121 13.72 -0.08 -7.18
C PRO A 121 14.99 0.63 -7.66
N LYS A 122 14.89 1.53 -8.66
CA LYS A 122 16.02 2.29 -9.15
C LYS A 122 16.38 3.48 -8.28
N SER A 123 15.38 4.02 -7.58
CA SER A 123 15.52 5.26 -6.79
C SER A 123 15.49 5.04 -5.29
N PHE A 124 14.86 3.99 -4.79
CA PHE A 124 14.68 3.81 -3.35
C PHE A 124 15.05 2.41 -2.86
N ARG A 125 14.13 1.46 -2.90
CA ARG A 125 14.32 0.12 -2.35
C ARG A 125 14.52 -0.91 -3.45
N ARG A 126 15.75 -1.35 -3.62
CA ARG A 126 16.07 -2.40 -4.59
C ARG A 126 15.89 -3.77 -3.93
N PHE A 127 15.07 -4.59 -4.54
CA PHE A 127 14.80 -5.94 -4.12
C PHE A 127 15.16 -6.91 -5.26
N PRO A 128 15.89 -8.01 -5.03
CA PRO A 128 16.31 -8.91 -6.10
C PRO A 128 15.10 -9.50 -6.85
N VAL A 129 15.14 -9.46 -8.19
CA VAL A 129 14.02 -9.91 -9.06
C VAL A 129 13.64 -11.37 -8.82
N LEU A 130 14.62 -12.20 -8.49
CA LEU A 130 14.47 -13.63 -8.25
C LEU A 130 14.41 -13.97 -6.76
N SER A 131 14.17 -13.00 -5.88
CA SER A 131 14.00 -13.29 -4.45
C SER A 131 12.73 -14.10 -4.20
N SER A 132 12.76 -14.91 -3.15
CA SER A 132 11.59 -15.64 -2.67
C SER A 132 10.43 -14.70 -2.31
N CYS A 133 9.24 -15.25 -2.22
CA CYS A 133 8.01 -14.50 -1.92
C CYS A 133 7.83 -14.22 -0.42
N LEU A 134 8.89 -14.06 0.37
CA LEU A 134 8.82 -13.85 1.82
C LEU A 134 8.07 -15.02 2.52
N GLU A 135 8.32 -16.26 2.10
CA GLU A 135 7.55 -17.42 2.57
C GLU A 135 7.64 -17.59 4.08
N LEU A 136 8.85 -17.52 4.65
CA LEU A 136 9.05 -17.66 6.09
C LEU A 136 8.36 -16.54 6.89
N GLU A 137 8.47 -15.31 6.43
CA GLU A 137 7.84 -14.15 7.07
C GLU A 137 6.30 -14.23 6.98
N MET A 138 5.78 -14.83 5.88
CA MET A 138 4.35 -15.06 5.73
C MET A 138 3.85 -16.20 6.62
N GLU A 139 4.64 -17.24 6.84
CA GLU A 139 4.36 -18.30 7.81
C GLU A 139 4.32 -17.76 9.25
N GLU A 140 5.25 -16.87 9.60
CA GLU A 140 5.26 -16.19 10.91
C GLU A 140 4.01 -15.31 11.10
N LEU A 141 3.59 -14.59 10.07
CA LEU A 141 2.36 -13.81 10.08
C LEU A 141 1.14 -14.71 10.29
N GLU A 142 1.06 -15.82 9.57
CA GLU A 142 -0.06 -16.77 9.69
C GLU A 142 -0.11 -17.40 11.08
N ALA A 143 1.03 -17.84 11.60
CA ALA A 143 1.12 -18.41 12.94
C ALA A 143 0.63 -17.43 14.00
N TYR A 144 1.04 -16.17 13.92
CA TYR A 144 0.61 -15.14 14.84
C TYR A 144 -0.90 -14.83 14.70
N ALA A 145 -1.43 -14.78 13.48
CA ALA A 145 -2.85 -14.54 13.26
C ALA A 145 -3.73 -15.68 13.82
N LYS A 146 -3.25 -16.93 13.77
CA LYS A 146 -3.89 -18.09 14.44
C LYS A 146 -3.80 -17.99 15.96
N GLU A 147 -2.65 -17.63 16.50
CA GLU A 147 -2.41 -17.45 17.93
C GLU A 147 -3.41 -16.49 18.57
N ILE A 148 -3.67 -15.35 17.91
CA ILE A 148 -4.63 -14.35 18.40
C ILE A 148 -6.09 -14.64 18.02
N GLY A 149 -6.36 -15.76 17.35
CA GLY A 149 -7.71 -16.16 16.93
C GLY A 149 -8.31 -15.31 15.80
N ALA A 150 -7.48 -14.61 15.03
CA ALA A 150 -7.94 -13.83 13.90
C ALA A 150 -8.36 -14.70 12.70
N ILE A 151 -7.75 -15.86 12.57
CA ILE A 151 -8.04 -16.90 11.55
C ILE A 151 -8.03 -18.29 12.18
N ILE A 152 -8.60 -19.29 11.49
CA ILE A 152 -8.67 -20.69 11.92
C ILE A 152 -7.42 -21.47 11.46
#